data_0dbe82ef1f2b1ee631a4609870804069
#
_entry.id   0dbe82ef1f2b1ee631a4609870804069
#
_cell.length_a   1.000
_cell.length_b   1.000
_cell.length_c   1.000
_cell.angle_alpha   90.00
_cell.angle_beta   90.00
_cell.angle_gamma   90.00
#
_symmetry.space_group_name_H-M   'P 1'
#
loop_
_entity.id
_entity.type
_entity.pdbx_description
1 polymer ?
#
loop_
_entity_poly.entity_id
_entity_poly.type
_entity_poly.pdbx_seq_one_letter_code
_entity_poly.pdbx_strand_id
1 'polypeptide(L)'
;MLSVVPSPVTVRAPSKVNLHLGVGDLRPDGYHDLTTVFQALSLGDDLEIAPSASLTVRVSGEGASEVPTDRTNLVWKAAVRLAHLAGRAPLVEISISKGIPVAGGMAGGSADAAATLVGLNELWDLGLSREELTAVAAELGSDVPFALHGGTALGTGRGERLLPVLSRNTFHWVIALAKGGLSTPAVYHELDRLREIGDPPRLGAPQELMQALASGDPTQLAPLLGNDLQAAAVSLKPELRRTLRAGVSAGALAGLVSGSGPTCAFLCESEESAVAVAAELAGAGVSRSVRTATGPVPGARVVGGEGPHPQPRREGGKIG
;
A
#
# COMPACT_ATOMS: atom_id res chain seq x y z
N MET A 1 26.86 -6.35 -34.04
CA MET A 1 26.26 -6.94 -32.83
C MET A 1 24.80 -6.52 -32.81
N LEU A 2 23.87 -7.45 -32.88
CA LEU A 2 22.47 -7.18 -32.64
C LEU A 2 22.34 -6.83 -31.17
N SER A 3 22.01 -5.57 -30.82
CA SER A 3 21.71 -5.22 -29.45
C SER A 3 20.37 -5.91 -29.08
N VAL A 4 20.42 -6.85 -28.17
CA VAL A 4 19.22 -7.44 -27.61
C VAL A 4 18.49 -6.33 -26.86
N VAL A 5 17.32 -5.94 -27.35
CA VAL A 5 16.45 -5.00 -26.59
C VAL A 5 15.97 -5.77 -25.36
N PRO A 6 16.18 -5.26 -24.14
CA PRO A 6 15.70 -5.94 -22.95
C PRO A 6 14.19 -6.17 -23.03
N SER A 7 13.74 -7.34 -22.58
CA SER A 7 12.30 -7.64 -22.49
C SER A 7 11.63 -6.75 -21.47
N PRO A 8 10.36 -6.39 -21.66
CA PRO A 8 9.59 -5.68 -20.65
C PRO A 8 9.56 -6.44 -19.32
N VAL A 9 9.55 -5.69 -18.21
CA VAL A 9 9.46 -6.24 -16.86
C VAL A 9 8.09 -5.90 -16.30
N THR A 10 7.38 -6.91 -15.79
CA THR A 10 6.11 -6.71 -15.11
C THR A 10 6.31 -6.80 -13.60
N VAL A 11 5.79 -5.83 -12.87
CA VAL A 11 5.89 -5.75 -11.41
C VAL A 11 4.51 -5.57 -10.82
N ARG A 12 4.18 -6.36 -9.79
CA ARG A 12 2.98 -6.18 -8.96
C ARG A 12 3.35 -5.51 -7.66
N ALA A 13 2.60 -4.46 -7.27
CA ALA A 13 2.72 -3.80 -5.99
C ALA A 13 1.40 -3.87 -5.22
N PRO A 14 1.44 -4.19 -3.90
CA PRO A 14 0.26 -4.32 -3.06
C PRO A 14 -0.25 -2.96 -2.58
N SER A 15 -1.55 -2.88 -2.29
CA SER A 15 -2.10 -1.85 -1.42
C SER A 15 -1.76 -2.12 0.04
N LYS A 16 -2.20 -1.21 0.93
CA LYS A 16 -2.04 -1.37 2.39
C LYS A 16 -3.31 -0.99 3.14
N VAL A 17 -3.41 -1.51 4.33
CA VAL A 17 -4.29 -1.01 5.38
C VAL A 17 -3.45 -0.68 6.61
N ASN A 18 -3.87 0.34 7.39
CA ASN A 18 -3.32 0.58 8.71
C ASN A 18 -4.18 -0.19 9.71
N LEU A 19 -3.64 -1.23 10.33
CA LEU A 19 -4.31 -1.98 11.40
C LEU A 19 -4.36 -1.14 12.69
N HIS A 20 -3.33 -0.32 12.87
CA HIS A 20 -3.19 0.65 13.93
C HIS A 20 -2.59 1.92 13.34
N LEU A 21 -3.13 3.08 13.65
CA LEU A 21 -2.57 4.37 13.27
C LEU A 21 -2.72 5.35 14.44
N GLY A 22 -1.74 5.35 15.33
CA GLY A 22 -1.58 6.34 16.39
C GLY A 22 -0.87 7.58 15.84
N VAL A 23 -1.44 8.74 16.09
CA VAL A 23 -0.93 10.04 15.65
C VAL A 23 -0.51 10.86 16.86
N GLY A 24 0.77 11.21 16.95
CA GLY A 24 1.35 12.08 17.98
C GLY A 24 0.92 13.53 17.83
N ASP A 25 1.56 14.42 18.60
CA ASP A 25 1.35 15.85 18.49
C ASP A 25 2.00 16.43 17.24
N LEU A 26 1.52 17.62 16.82
CA LEU A 26 2.12 18.36 15.71
C LEU A 26 3.54 18.78 16.07
N ARG A 27 4.49 18.45 15.19
CA ARG A 27 5.90 18.77 15.33
C ARG A 27 6.21 20.16 14.75
N PRO A 28 7.35 20.77 15.15
CA PRO A 28 7.77 22.06 14.57
C PRO A 28 7.97 22.05 13.06
N ASP A 29 8.22 20.87 12.46
CA ASP A 29 8.38 20.71 11.01
C ASP A 29 7.03 20.56 10.25
N GLY A 30 5.90 20.69 10.95
CA GLY A 30 4.56 20.59 10.38
C GLY A 30 4.05 19.16 10.16
N TYR A 31 4.76 18.15 10.65
CA TYR A 31 4.35 16.74 10.62
C TYR A 31 4.00 16.23 12.01
N HIS A 32 3.38 15.06 12.07
CA HIS A 32 3.11 14.32 13.30
C HIS A 32 4.03 13.11 13.39
N ASP A 33 4.44 12.75 14.61
CA ASP A 33 5.02 11.43 14.83
C ASP A 33 3.92 10.37 14.74
N LEU A 34 4.20 9.32 14.00
CA LEU A 34 3.27 8.21 13.81
C LEU A 34 3.80 6.95 14.49
N THR A 35 2.86 6.20 15.05
CA THR A 35 3.04 4.79 15.39
C THR A 35 1.98 4.02 14.64
N THR A 36 2.37 3.26 13.64
CA THR A 36 1.40 2.55 12.79
C THR A 36 1.81 1.11 12.58
N VAL A 37 0.81 0.21 12.47
CA VAL A 37 1.02 -1.16 12.00
C VAL A 37 0.35 -1.28 10.65
N PHE A 38 1.16 -1.46 9.62
CA PHE A 38 0.71 -1.68 8.25
C PHE A 38 0.53 -3.16 7.96
N GLN A 39 -0.44 -3.50 7.12
CA GLN A 39 -0.54 -4.78 6.45
C GLN A 39 -0.72 -4.59 4.94
N ALA A 40 0.09 -5.30 4.15
CA ALA A 40 -0.02 -5.33 2.69
C ALA A 40 -1.16 -6.26 2.26
N LEU A 41 -1.96 -5.82 1.29
CA LEU A 41 -3.15 -6.52 0.82
C LEU A 41 -3.00 -7.01 -0.62
N SER A 42 -3.70 -8.10 -0.96
CA SER A 42 -3.70 -8.71 -2.30
C SER A 42 -4.28 -7.79 -3.40
N LEU A 43 -5.06 -6.78 -3.03
CA LEU A 43 -5.46 -5.71 -3.94
C LEU A 43 -4.24 -4.89 -4.32
N GLY A 44 -3.88 -4.87 -5.60
CA GLY A 44 -2.62 -4.29 -6.05
C GLY A 44 -2.72 -3.68 -7.44
N ASP A 45 -1.65 -2.98 -7.83
CA ASP A 45 -1.44 -2.46 -9.18
C ASP A 45 -0.38 -3.30 -9.90
N ASP A 46 -0.54 -3.43 -11.21
CA ASP A 46 0.45 -4.05 -12.07
C ASP A 46 1.11 -2.99 -12.97
N LEU A 47 2.44 -2.99 -13.00
CA LEU A 47 3.24 -2.09 -13.85
C LEU A 47 4.01 -2.90 -14.87
N GLU A 48 3.91 -2.51 -16.13
CA GLU A 48 4.80 -2.99 -17.18
C GLU A 48 5.80 -1.89 -17.52
N ILE A 49 7.10 -2.21 -17.50
CA ILE A 49 8.20 -1.28 -17.74
C ILE A 49 9.01 -1.79 -18.91
N ALA A 50 9.09 -0.99 -19.98
CA ALA A 50 9.78 -1.32 -21.22
C ALA A 50 10.79 -0.24 -21.61
N PRO A 51 11.88 -0.58 -22.33
CA PRO A 51 12.76 0.40 -22.93
C PRO A 51 12.00 1.31 -23.90
N SER A 52 12.33 2.61 -23.90
CA SER A 52 11.71 3.62 -24.78
C SER A 52 12.72 4.71 -25.13
N ALA A 53 12.40 5.56 -26.12
CA ALA A 53 13.21 6.71 -26.48
C ALA A 53 13.10 7.89 -25.50
N SER A 54 12.09 7.89 -24.63
CA SER A 54 11.87 8.92 -23.62
C SER A 54 11.09 8.33 -22.44
N LEU A 55 11.13 9.01 -21.28
CA LEU A 55 10.29 8.66 -20.15
C LEU A 55 8.84 8.99 -20.48
N THR A 56 7.98 7.97 -20.45
CA THR A 56 6.53 8.12 -20.61
C THR A 56 5.82 7.28 -19.54
N VAL A 57 4.67 7.79 -19.05
CA VAL A 57 3.82 7.10 -18.09
C VAL A 57 2.43 7.01 -18.70
N ARG A 58 1.87 5.79 -18.75
CA ARG A 58 0.50 5.51 -19.16
C ARG A 58 -0.26 4.91 -18.00
N VAL A 59 -1.52 5.23 -17.88
CA VAL A 59 -2.38 4.72 -16.80
C VAL A 59 -3.67 4.18 -17.38
N SER A 60 -4.07 3.01 -16.93
CA SER A 60 -5.32 2.35 -17.28
C SER A 60 -6.01 1.83 -16.01
N GLY A 61 -7.27 1.40 -16.14
CA GLY A 61 -8.04 0.87 -15.01
C GLY A 61 -8.91 1.91 -14.32
N GLU A 62 -9.44 1.55 -13.14
CA GLU A 62 -10.38 2.40 -12.40
C GLU A 62 -9.70 3.66 -11.86
N GLY A 63 -10.27 4.84 -12.15
CA GLY A 63 -9.73 6.12 -11.71
C GLY A 63 -8.49 6.60 -12.49
N ALA A 64 -8.13 5.96 -13.61
CA ALA A 64 -6.95 6.31 -14.40
C ALA A 64 -6.90 7.78 -14.80
N SER A 65 -8.04 8.40 -15.09
CA SER A 65 -8.13 9.83 -15.45
C SER A 65 -7.77 10.80 -14.32
N GLU A 66 -7.75 10.33 -13.08
CA GLU A 66 -7.38 11.12 -11.89
C GLU A 66 -5.88 11.03 -11.58
N VAL A 67 -5.14 10.13 -12.24
CA VAL A 67 -3.71 9.91 -12.01
C VAL A 67 -2.89 10.74 -13.01
N PRO A 68 -2.03 11.67 -12.54
CA PRO A 68 -1.19 12.43 -13.43
C PRO A 68 -0.17 11.53 -14.15
N THR A 69 0.16 11.85 -15.41
CA THR A 69 1.14 11.10 -16.21
C THR A 69 2.44 11.90 -16.45
N ASP A 70 2.61 12.98 -15.71
CA ASP A 70 3.73 13.90 -15.80
C ASP A 70 4.68 13.81 -14.58
N ARG A 71 5.59 14.79 -14.48
CA ARG A 71 6.60 14.89 -13.40
C ARG A 71 6.02 15.02 -11.98
N THR A 72 4.73 15.24 -11.82
CA THR A 72 4.07 15.28 -10.50
C THR A 72 3.80 13.88 -9.98
N ASN A 73 3.71 12.87 -10.85
CA ASN A 73 3.50 11.48 -10.48
C ASN A 73 4.74 10.90 -9.76
N LEU A 74 4.52 10.10 -8.71
CA LEU A 74 5.60 9.44 -7.97
C LEU A 74 6.37 8.42 -8.83
N VAL A 75 5.72 7.77 -9.78
CA VAL A 75 6.36 6.87 -10.77
C VAL A 75 7.40 7.62 -11.59
N TRP A 76 7.05 8.82 -12.08
CA TRP A 76 7.98 9.68 -12.79
C TRP A 76 9.18 10.06 -11.94
N LYS A 77 8.93 10.47 -10.69
CA LYS A 77 9.98 10.83 -9.74
C LYS A 77 10.87 9.64 -9.40
N ALA A 78 10.30 8.46 -9.20
CA ALA A 78 11.04 7.22 -8.95
C ALA A 78 11.97 6.87 -10.12
N ALA A 79 11.45 6.93 -11.35
CA ALA A 79 12.24 6.66 -12.56
C ALA A 79 13.41 7.64 -12.71
N VAL A 80 13.17 8.95 -12.55
CA VAL A 80 14.23 9.98 -12.63
C VAL A 80 15.24 9.81 -11.51
N ARG A 81 14.80 9.53 -10.28
CA ARG A 81 15.69 9.39 -9.13
C ARG A 81 16.62 8.18 -9.26
N LEU A 82 16.05 7.03 -9.68
CA LEU A 82 16.84 5.82 -9.87
C LEU A 82 17.79 5.94 -11.08
N ALA A 83 17.34 6.57 -12.17
CA ALA A 83 18.20 6.84 -13.34
C ALA A 83 19.39 7.72 -12.96
N HIS A 84 19.16 8.76 -12.15
CA HIS A 84 20.23 9.62 -11.64
C HIS A 84 21.25 8.82 -10.80
N LEU A 85 20.78 7.95 -9.90
CA LEU A 85 21.63 7.07 -9.10
C LEU A 85 22.47 6.14 -9.98
N ALA A 86 21.87 5.62 -11.06
CA ALA A 86 22.51 4.73 -12.02
C ALA A 86 23.36 5.43 -13.09
N GLY A 87 23.48 6.77 -13.05
CA GLY A 87 24.25 7.57 -14.02
C GLY A 87 23.75 7.45 -15.46
N ARG A 88 22.44 7.29 -15.68
CA ARG A 88 21.83 7.09 -17.00
C ARG A 88 20.57 7.93 -17.21
N ALA A 89 20.11 8.05 -18.45
CA ALA A 89 18.84 8.68 -18.77
C ALA A 89 17.66 7.71 -18.51
N PRO A 90 16.50 8.19 -18.06
CA PRO A 90 15.31 7.36 -17.79
C PRO A 90 14.54 7.05 -19.10
N LEU A 91 15.16 6.34 -20.03
CA LEU A 91 14.60 6.00 -21.34
C LEU A 91 13.71 4.78 -21.25
N VAL A 92 12.52 4.95 -20.67
CA VAL A 92 11.53 3.89 -20.42
C VAL A 92 10.09 4.37 -20.61
N GLU A 93 9.23 3.45 -21.01
CA GLU A 93 7.78 3.58 -20.91
C GLU A 93 7.29 2.74 -19.73
N ILE A 94 6.43 3.33 -18.88
CA ILE A 94 5.84 2.68 -17.72
C ILE A 94 4.34 2.71 -17.88
N SER A 95 3.73 1.53 -18.01
CA SER A 95 2.29 1.33 -18.14
C SER A 95 1.72 0.80 -16.83
N ILE A 96 0.81 1.55 -16.21
CA ILE A 96 0.19 1.23 -14.92
C ILE A 96 -1.22 0.72 -15.15
N SER A 97 -1.53 -0.48 -14.67
CA SER A 97 -2.88 -1.03 -14.57
C SER A 97 -3.37 -0.89 -13.13
N LYS A 98 -4.28 0.08 -12.90
CA LYS A 98 -4.79 0.39 -11.55
C LYS A 98 -5.81 -0.65 -11.07
N GLY A 99 -5.50 -1.34 -9.97
CA GLY A 99 -6.43 -2.11 -9.15
C GLY A 99 -6.61 -1.49 -7.76
N ILE A 100 -5.63 -0.67 -7.30
CA ILE A 100 -5.73 0.07 -6.05
C ILE A 100 -6.54 1.34 -6.29
N PRO A 101 -7.57 1.61 -5.46
CA PRO A 101 -8.40 2.80 -5.59
C PRO A 101 -7.61 4.10 -5.48
N VAL A 102 -7.83 5.01 -6.42
CA VAL A 102 -7.20 6.34 -6.42
C VAL A 102 -7.77 7.19 -5.29
N ALA A 103 -6.93 7.96 -4.60
CA ALA A 103 -7.26 8.83 -3.47
C ALA A 103 -8.00 8.14 -2.31
N GLY A 104 -7.79 6.83 -2.14
CA GLY A 104 -8.51 5.98 -1.17
C GLY A 104 -7.84 5.80 0.19
N GLY A 105 -6.68 6.37 0.47
CA GLY A 105 -5.94 6.11 1.72
C GLY A 105 -5.24 4.73 1.75
N MET A 106 -5.09 4.07 0.59
CA MET A 106 -4.49 2.74 0.43
C MET A 106 -3.09 2.76 -0.20
N ALA A 107 -2.48 3.94 -0.30
CA ALA A 107 -1.11 4.19 -0.80
C ALA A 107 -0.84 3.74 -2.26
N GLY A 108 -1.84 3.81 -3.18
CA GLY A 108 -1.67 3.37 -4.56
C GLY A 108 -0.50 4.03 -5.29
N GLY A 109 -0.34 5.36 -5.19
CA GLY A 109 0.80 6.05 -5.81
C GLY A 109 2.16 5.65 -5.23
N SER A 110 2.22 5.31 -3.93
CA SER A 110 3.43 4.77 -3.29
C SER A 110 3.71 3.34 -3.74
N ALA A 111 2.68 2.53 -3.95
CA ALA A 111 2.79 1.19 -4.53
C ALA A 111 3.36 1.26 -5.95
N ASP A 112 2.85 2.16 -6.78
CA ASP A 112 3.33 2.38 -8.15
C ASP A 112 4.81 2.83 -8.16
N ALA A 113 5.20 3.73 -7.25
CA ALA A 113 6.60 4.16 -7.11
C ALA A 113 7.52 3.01 -6.68
N ALA A 114 7.10 2.20 -5.72
CA ALA A 114 7.85 1.02 -5.29
C ALA A 114 8.01 0.00 -6.43
N ALA A 115 6.92 -0.28 -7.18
CA ALA A 115 6.98 -1.13 -8.35
C ALA A 115 7.94 -0.58 -9.42
N THR A 116 7.97 0.73 -9.62
CA THR A 116 8.89 1.38 -10.55
C THR A 116 10.35 1.16 -10.14
N LEU A 117 10.69 1.33 -8.86
CA LEU A 117 12.04 1.08 -8.35
C LEU A 117 12.47 -0.38 -8.57
N VAL A 118 11.59 -1.34 -8.24
CA VAL A 118 11.86 -2.77 -8.43
C VAL A 118 12.04 -3.12 -9.90
N GLY A 119 11.12 -2.67 -10.75
CA GLY A 119 11.14 -3.01 -12.17
C GLY A 119 12.30 -2.36 -12.93
N LEU A 120 12.70 -1.15 -12.57
CA LEU A 120 13.87 -0.50 -13.16
C LEU A 120 15.19 -1.11 -12.66
N ASN A 121 15.24 -1.54 -11.40
CA ASN A 121 16.39 -2.28 -10.89
C ASN A 121 16.63 -3.56 -11.69
N GLU A 122 15.55 -4.29 -11.99
CA GLU A 122 15.58 -5.49 -12.83
C GLU A 122 15.89 -5.16 -14.30
N LEU A 123 15.11 -4.26 -14.92
CA LEU A 123 15.24 -3.92 -16.35
C LEU A 123 16.65 -3.39 -16.69
N TRP A 124 17.26 -2.67 -15.79
CA TRP A 124 18.57 -2.06 -15.97
C TRP A 124 19.72 -2.90 -15.41
N ASP A 125 19.44 -4.04 -14.81
CA ASP A 125 20.41 -4.96 -14.17
C ASP A 125 21.34 -4.21 -13.19
N LEU A 126 20.74 -3.40 -12.30
CA LEU A 126 21.51 -2.58 -11.39
C LEU A 126 22.03 -3.36 -10.19
N GLY A 127 21.42 -4.48 -9.85
CA GLY A 127 21.82 -5.34 -8.72
C GLY A 127 21.66 -4.67 -7.35
N LEU A 128 20.84 -3.61 -7.24
CA LEU A 128 20.61 -2.94 -5.96
C LEU A 128 19.84 -3.86 -5.01
N SER A 129 20.32 -3.91 -3.77
CA SER A 129 19.67 -4.61 -2.69
C SER A 129 18.33 -3.94 -2.31
N ARG A 130 17.48 -4.68 -1.61
CA ARG A 130 16.23 -4.12 -1.09
C ARG A 130 16.47 -2.96 -0.11
N GLU A 131 17.56 -2.99 0.63
CA GLU A 131 17.94 -1.92 1.57
C GLU A 131 18.30 -0.63 0.81
N GLU A 132 19.08 -0.72 -0.26
CA GLU A 132 19.43 0.40 -1.12
C GLU A 132 18.20 0.99 -1.81
N LEU A 133 17.28 0.14 -2.32
CA LEU A 133 16.01 0.58 -2.88
C LEU A 133 15.12 1.26 -1.81
N THR A 134 15.15 0.77 -0.56
CA THR A 134 14.38 1.37 0.55
C THR A 134 14.88 2.76 0.89
N ALA A 135 16.19 3.01 0.82
CA ALA A 135 16.76 4.34 1.01
C ALA A 135 16.23 5.33 -0.04
N VAL A 136 16.19 4.91 -1.32
CA VAL A 136 15.61 5.72 -2.40
C VAL A 136 14.11 5.91 -2.21
N ALA A 137 13.40 4.87 -1.79
CA ALA A 137 11.96 4.91 -1.56
C ALA A 137 11.56 5.93 -0.49
N ALA A 138 12.34 6.04 0.60
CA ALA A 138 12.08 6.99 1.69
C ALA A 138 12.17 8.47 1.25
N GLU A 139 12.94 8.76 0.21
CA GLU A 139 13.01 10.10 -0.37
C GLU A 139 11.76 10.46 -1.19
N LEU A 140 11.06 9.45 -1.73
CA LEU A 140 9.88 9.63 -2.60
C LEU A 140 8.59 9.83 -1.80
N GLY A 141 8.46 9.15 -0.66
CA GLY A 141 7.28 9.25 0.19
C GLY A 141 7.29 8.25 1.33
N SER A 142 6.58 8.56 2.42
CA SER A 142 6.61 7.76 3.66
C SER A 142 6.04 6.34 3.51
N ASP A 143 5.08 6.12 2.61
CA ASP A 143 4.47 4.80 2.38
C ASP A 143 5.23 3.96 1.33
N VAL A 144 6.19 4.57 0.56
CA VAL A 144 6.93 3.85 -0.50
C VAL A 144 7.81 2.73 0.07
N PRO A 145 8.54 2.94 1.19
CA PRO A 145 9.30 1.87 1.84
C PRO A 145 8.42 0.66 2.22
N PHE A 146 7.19 0.91 2.74
CA PHE A 146 6.29 -0.18 3.07
C PHE A 146 5.80 -0.94 1.84
N ALA A 147 5.49 -0.25 0.75
CA ALA A 147 5.11 -0.91 -0.51
C ALA A 147 6.22 -1.80 -1.08
N LEU A 148 7.49 -1.45 -0.86
CA LEU A 148 8.63 -2.34 -1.13
C LEU A 148 8.68 -3.52 -0.16
N HIS A 149 8.50 -3.27 1.14
CA HIS A 149 8.62 -4.28 2.18
C HIS A 149 7.51 -5.33 2.08
N GLY A 150 6.26 -4.87 2.06
CA GLY A 150 5.07 -5.72 2.15
C GLY A 150 4.92 -6.42 3.51
N GLY A 151 4.16 -7.49 3.54
CA GLY A 151 3.91 -8.23 4.76
C GLY A 151 3.14 -7.42 5.80
N THR A 152 3.58 -7.51 7.06
CA THR A 152 3.09 -6.68 8.16
C THR A 152 4.28 -6.00 8.82
N ALA A 153 4.21 -4.69 9.07
CA ALA A 153 5.31 -3.94 9.67
C ALA A 153 4.82 -2.84 10.61
N LEU A 154 5.57 -2.63 11.69
CA LEU A 154 5.47 -1.45 12.54
C LEU A 154 6.23 -0.31 11.88
N GLY A 155 5.53 0.80 11.64
CA GLY A 155 6.11 2.04 11.12
C GLY A 155 6.17 3.12 12.21
N THR A 156 7.29 3.82 12.28
CA THR A 156 7.52 4.96 13.18
C THR A 156 8.06 6.17 12.40
N GLY A 157 8.24 7.31 13.08
CA GLY A 157 8.57 8.57 12.42
C GLY A 157 7.35 9.12 11.69
N ARG A 158 7.41 9.27 10.37
CA ARG A 158 6.26 9.56 9.51
C ARG A 158 5.65 8.29 8.91
N GLY A 159 6.05 7.09 9.40
CA GLY A 159 5.70 5.78 8.89
C GLY A 159 6.79 5.13 8.03
N GLU A 160 7.89 5.82 7.74
CA GLU A 160 8.98 5.36 6.87
C GLU A 160 9.97 4.40 7.55
N ARG A 161 10.06 4.44 8.87
CA ARG A 161 10.96 3.55 9.64
C ARG A 161 10.24 2.28 9.98
N LEU A 162 10.58 1.21 9.30
CA LEU A 162 9.85 -0.04 9.33
C LEU A 162 10.58 -1.12 10.13
N LEU A 163 9.81 -1.81 10.98
CA LEU A 163 10.23 -3.05 11.64
C LEU A 163 9.25 -4.15 11.28
N PRO A 164 9.70 -5.30 10.75
CA PRO A 164 8.82 -6.43 10.45
C PRO A 164 8.05 -6.89 11.70
N VAL A 165 6.76 -7.18 11.51
CA VAL A 165 5.88 -7.73 12.56
C VAL A 165 5.48 -9.14 12.15
N LEU A 166 5.62 -10.08 13.08
CA LEU A 166 5.16 -11.44 12.86
C LEU A 166 3.63 -11.45 12.73
N SER A 167 3.15 -11.88 11.59
CA SER A 167 1.74 -12.07 11.31
C SER A 167 1.56 -13.50 10.82
N ARG A 168 0.75 -14.29 11.52
CA ARG A 168 0.39 -15.65 11.12
C ARG A 168 -0.95 -15.65 10.42
N ASN A 169 -1.17 -16.67 9.61
CA ASN A 169 -2.39 -16.87 8.83
C ASN A 169 -2.67 -15.75 7.81
N THR A 170 -3.69 -15.95 7.04
CA THR A 170 -4.24 -14.97 6.11
C THR A 170 -5.46 -14.33 6.73
N PHE A 171 -5.49 -12.99 6.75
CA PHE A 171 -6.65 -12.22 7.15
C PHE A 171 -7.48 -11.83 5.94
N HIS A 172 -8.79 -11.84 6.08
CA HIS A 172 -9.75 -11.55 5.01
C HIS A 172 -10.36 -10.17 5.23
N TRP A 173 -10.32 -9.36 4.19
CA TRP A 173 -10.73 -7.97 4.26
C TRP A 173 -11.79 -7.64 3.22
N VAL A 174 -12.72 -6.77 3.58
CA VAL A 174 -13.61 -6.09 2.65
C VAL A 174 -13.24 -4.62 2.61
N ILE A 175 -13.04 -4.10 1.41
CA ILE A 175 -12.63 -2.73 1.14
C ILE A 175 -13.79 -1.99 0.50
N ALA A 176 -14.40 -1.06 1.23
CA ALA A 176 -15.51 -0.25 0.76
C ALA A 176 -15.03 1.15 0.38
N LEU A 177 -15.16 1.47 -0.90
CA LEU A 177 -14.69 2.72 -1.49
C LEU A 177 -15.77 3.79 -1.42
N ALA A 178 -15.50 4.90 -0.77
CA ALA A 178 -16.42 6.03 -0.74
C ALA A 178 -16.47 6.77 -2.09
N LYS A 179 -17.52 7.56 -2.31
CA LYS A 179 -17.58 8.51 -3.42
C LYS A 179 -16.71 9.73 -3.10
N GLY A 180 -15.88 10.18 -4.05
CA GLY A 180 -14.95 11.30 -3.88
C GLY A 180 -13.80 10.97 -2.91
N GLY A 181 -12.80 11.85 -2.89
CA GLY A 181 -11.60 11.72 -2.05
C GLY A 181 -11.69 12.48 -0.72
N LEU A 182 -10.66 12.31 0.11
CA LEU A 182 -10.30 13.18 1.23
C LEU A 182 -8.85 13.62 1.06
N SER A 183 -8.60 14.89 1.34
CA SER A 183 -7.23 15.42 1.35
C SER A 183 -6.54 15.01 2.65
N THR A 184 -5.44 14.30 2.58
CA THR A 184 -4.65 13.89 3.76
C THR A 184 -4.29 15.07 4.65
N PRO A 185 -3.74 16.20 4.15
CA PRO A 185 -3.50 17.37 4.99
C PRO A 185 -4.76 17.92 5.68
N ALA A 186 -5.91 17.92 4.99
CA ALA A 186 -7.16 18.40 5.59
C ALA A 186 -7.62 17.49 6.75
N VAL A 187 -7.41 16.17 6.66
CA VAL A 187 -7.76 15.23 7.73
C VAL A 187 -6.85 15.41 8.96
N TYR A 188 -5.56 15.63 8.77
CA TYR A 188 -4.65 15.93 9.88
C TYR A 188 -5.00 17.27 10.53
N HIS A 189 -5.26 18.30 9.76
CA HIS A 189 -5.70 19.60 10.29
C HIS A 189 -7.02 19.48 11.07
N GLU A 190 -7.96 18.69 10.60
CA GLU A 190 -9.22 18.44 11.32
C GLU A 190 -8.97 17.66 12.62
N LEU A 191 -8.02 16.70 12.64
CA LEU A 191 -7.61 16.02 13.87
C LEU A 191 -7.08 17.02 14.90
N ASP A 192 -6.18 17.94 14.50
CA ASP A 192 -5.63 18.96 15.38
C ASP A 192 -6.75 19.85 15.93
N ARG A 193 -7.66 20.31 15.08
CA ARG A 193 -8.83 21.09 15.51
C ARG A 193 -9.72 20.34 16.51
N LEU A 194 -9.95 19.03 16.29
CA LEU A 194 -10.73 18.21 17.22
C LEU A 194 -10.03 18.05 18.57
N ARG A 195 -8.69 17.93 18.57
CA ARG A 195 -7.89 17.85 19.80
C ARG A 195 -7.91 19.13 20.62
N GLU A 196 -7.93 20.30 19.96
CA GLU A 196 -8.06 21.61 20.64
C GLU A 196 -9.39 21.78 21.37
N ILE A 197 -10.49 21.24 20.82
CA ILE A 197 -11.84 21.48 21.36
C ILE A 197 -12.37 20.37 22.26
N GLY A 198 -11.79 19.16 22.24
CA GLY A 198 -12.37 18.03 22.97
C GLY A 198 -11.46 16.86 23.27
N ASP A 199 -10.18 16.94 22.90
CA ASP A 199 -9.15 15.91 23.10
C ASP A 199 -9.68 14.46 22.93
N PRO A 200 -9.97 14.04 21.68
CA PRO A 200 -10.50 12.71 21.43
C PRO A 200 -9.51 11.63 21.93
N PRO A 201 -9.99 10.45 22.34
CA PRO A 201 -9.14 9.36 22.80
C PRO A 201 -8.03 9.08 21.79
N ARG A 202 -6.80 8.92 22.26
CA ARG A 202 -5.64 8.53 21.46
C ARG A 202 -5.40 7.03 21.60
N LEU A 203 -4.97 6.42 20.52
CA LEU A 203 -4.57 5.02 20.57
C LEU A 203 -3.31 4.88 21.44
N GLY A 204 -3.31 3.82 22.25
CA GLY A 204 -2.13 3.38 22.99
C GLY A 204 -1.08 2.74 22.06
N ALA A 205 -0.06 2.17 22.66
CA ALA A 205 0.97 1.44 21.91
C ALA A 205 0.43 0.10 21.36
N PRO A 206 0.88 -0.37 20.18
CA PRO A 206 0.27 -1.49 19.46
C PRO A 206 0.72 -2.90 19.90
N GLN A 207 1.24 -3.07 21.12
CA GLN A 207 1.81 -4.34 21.58
C GLN A 207 0.78 -5.48 21.57
N GLU A 208 -0.44 -5.25 22.08
CA GLU A 208 -1.49 -6.26 22.11
C GLU A 208 -1.93 -6.64 20.68
N LEU A 209 -2.02 -5.67 19.78
CA LEU A 209 -2.30 -5.90 18.37
C LEU A 209 -1.23 -6.76 17.71
N MET A 210 0.05 -6.51 17.99
CA MET A 210 1.15 -7.33 17.46
C MET A 210 1.12 -8.76 18.02
N GLN A 211 0.69 -8.96 19.26
CA GLN A 211 0.48 -10.30 19.84
C GLN A 211 -0.70 -11.02 19.17
N ALA A 212 -1.80 -10.32 18.91
CA ALA A 212 -2.95 -10.87 18.19
C ALA A 212 -2.59 -11.26 16.74
N LEU A 213 -1.76 -10.46 16.05
CA LEU A 213 -1.22 -10.83 14.73
C LEU A 213 -0.36 -12.09 14.78
N ALA A 214 0.44 -12.26 15.82
CA ALA A 214 1.25 -13.45 16.02
C ALA A 214 0.42 -14.71 16.36
N SER A 215 -0.77 -14.56 16.95
CA SER A 215 -1.74 -15.67 17.14
C SER A 215 -2.38 -16.10 15.81
N GLY A 216 -2.62 -15.14 14.92
CA GLY A 216 -3.29 -15.36 13.64
C GLY A 216 -4.81 -15.50 13.75
N ASP A 217 -5.40 -15.13 14.90
CA ASP A 217 -6.83 -15.19 15.15
C ASP A 217 -7.49 -13.82 14.87
N PRO A 218 -8.37 -13.72 13.85
CA PRO A 218 -9.00 -12.46 13.51
C PRO A 218 -9.96 -11.95 14.60
N THR A 219 -10.50 -12.83 15.44
CA THR A 219 -11.41 -12.42 16.53
C THR A 219 -10.66 -11.73 17.66
N GLN A 220 -9.40 -12.12 17.91
CA GLN A 220 -8.52 -11.42 18.84
C GLN A 220 -7.98 -10.11 18.27
N LEU A 221 -7.77 -10.06 16.95
CA LEU A 221 -7.28 -8.85 16.27
C LEU A 221 -8.33 -7.75 16.18
N ALA A 222 -9.58 -8.11 15.92
CA ALA A 222 -10.68 -7.18 15.62
C ALA A 222 -10.85 -6.03 16.65
N PRO A 223 -10.90 -6.28 17.98
CA PRO A 223 -11.09 -5.21 18.98
C PRO A 223 -9.87 -4.28 19.13
N LEU A 224 -8.71 -4.65 18.57
CA LEU A 224 -7.45 -3.92 18.70
C LEU A 224 -7.16 -3.02 17.48
N LEU A 225 -7.97 -3.12 16.43
CA LEU A 225 -7.87 -2.25 15.25
C LEU A 225 -8.23 -0.82 15.61
N GLY A 226 -7.45 0.15 15.13
CA GLY A 226 -7.73 1.53 15.43
C GLY A 226 -7.01 2.54 14.54
N ASN A 227 -7.60 3.74 14.44
CA ASN A 227 -7.06 4.84 13.65
C ASN A 227 -7.46 6.19 14.26
N ASP A 228 -6.49 6.95 14.78
CA ASP A 228 -6.71 8.27 15.36
C ASP A 228 -7.29 9.27 14.34
N LEU A 229 -7.02 9.09 13.06
CA LEU A 229 -7.59 9.93 11.99
C LEU A 229 -9.07 9.65 11.72
N GLN A 230 -9.63 8.55 12.23
CA GLN A 230 -11.00 8.15 11.89
C GLN A 230 -12.05 9.19 12.30
N ALA A 231 -11.90 9.79 13.49
CA ALA A 231 -12.82 10.82 13.94
C ALA A 231 -12.80 12.05 13.02
N ALA A 232 -11.61 12.48 12.60
CA ALA A 232 -11.41 13.59 11.67
C ALA A 232 -11.97 13.26 10.26
N ALA A 233 -11.68 12.07 9.74
CA ALA A 233 -12.21 11.63 8.45
C ALA A 233 -13.75 11.58 8.46
N VAL A 234 -14.37 11.09 9.54
CA VAL A 234 -15.82 11.06 9.71
C VAL A 234 -16.41 12.46 9.91
N SER A 235 -15.68 13.38 10.57
CA SER A 235 -16.11 14.78 10.69
C SER A 235 -16.20 15.46 9.32
N LEU A 236 -15.17 15.30 8.48
CA LEU A 236 -15.12 15.86 7.14
C LEU A 236 -16.06 15.15 6.14
N LYS A 237 -16.34 13.86 6.38
CA LYS A 237 -17.14 13.01 5.49
C LYS A 237 -18.09 12.12 6.30
N PRO A 238 -19.22 12.67 6.79
CA PRO A 238 -20.13 11.98 7.72
C PRO A 238 -20.73 10.67 7.20
N GLU A 239 -20.83 10.50 5.87
CA GLU A 239 -21.30 9.25 5.25
C GLU A 239 -20.42 8.03 5.62
N LEU A 240 -19.15 8.22 5.96
CA LEU A 240 -18.27 7.13 6.39
C LEU A 240 -18.80 6.41 7.63
N ARG A 241 -19.48 7.13 8.53
CA ARG A 241 -20.14 6.53 9.71
C ARG A 241 -21.21 5.51 9.30
N ARG A 242 -21.96 5.79 8.24
CA ARG A 242 -22.97 4.87 7.71
C ARG A 242 -22.32 3.63 7.12
N THR A 243 -21.24 3.81 6.35
CA THR A 243 -20.47 2.71 5.74
C THR A 243 -19.88 1.81 6.82
N LEU A 244 -19.22 2.38 7.86
CA LEU A 244 -18.65 1.61 8.98
C LEU A 244 -19.71 0.80 9.72
N ARG A 245 -20.88 1.40 10.03
CA ARG A 245 -21.98 0.69 10.67
C ARG A 245 -22.55 -0.44 9.79
N ALA A 246 -22.74 -0.17 8.49
CA ALA A 246 -23.28 -1.16 7.57
C ALA A 246 -22.39 -2.40 7.49
N GLY A 247 -21.04 -2.25 7.40
CA GLY A 247 -20.13 -3.38 7.32
C GLY A 247 -20.12 -4.25 8.60
N VAL A 248 -20.14 -3.61 9.77
CA VAL A 248 -20.26 -4.36 11.04
C VAL A 248 -21.63 -5.04 11.16
N SER A 249 -22.71 -4.37 10.76
CA SER A 249 -24.07 -4.97 10.75
C SER A 249 -24.19 -6.12 9.74
N ALA A 250 -23.40 -6.12 8.68
CA ALA A 250 -23.30 -7.19 7.69
C ALA A 250 -22.49 -8.41 8.18
N GLY A 251 -21.88 -8.33 9.37
CA GLY A 251 -21.15 -9.46 9.99
C GLY A 251 -19.62 -9.34 9.95
N ALA A 252 -19.06 -8.19 9.58
CA ALA A 252 -17.63 -7.94 9.76
C ALA A 252 -17.27 -7.90 11.24
N LEU A 253 -16.14 -8.49 11.62
CA LEU A 253 -15.65 -8.50 13.00
C LEU A 253 -15.30 -7.09 13.50
N ALA A 254 -14.75 -6.26 12.62
CA ALA A 254 -14.45 -4.86 12.88
C ALA A 254 -14.38 -4.06 11.58
N GLY A 255 -14.53 -2.73 11.67
CA GLY A 255 -14.40 -1.81 10.55
C GLY A 255 -13.68 -0.54 10.96
N LEU A 256 -12.79 -0.04 10.09
CA LEU A 256 -12.05 1.20 10.30
C LEU A 256 -11.85 1.97 8.98
N VAL A 257 -11.55 3.26 9.10
CA VAL A 257 -11.09 4.07 7.97
C VAL A 257 -9.61 3.74 7.71
N SER A 258 -9.23 3.47 6.47
CA SER A 258 -7.84 3.19 6.08
C SER A 258 -7.05 4.49 5.93
N GLY A 259 -6.02 4.70 6.75
CA GLY A 259 -5.21 5.91 6.74
C GLY A 259 -6.05 7.16 6.95
N SER A 260 -5.86 8.19 6.13
CA SER A 260 -6.70 9.40 6.12
C SER A 260 -8.07 9.20 5.45
N GLY A 261 -8.34 8.01 4.92
CA GLY A 261 -9.57 7.68 4.23
C GLY A 261 -9.61 8.19 2.76
N PRO A 262 -10.79 8.20 2.15
CA PRO A 262 -12.09 7.84 2.70
C PRO A 262 -12.48 6.35 2.56
N THR A 263 -11.56 5.46 2.25
CA THR A 263 -11.83 4.02 2.18
C THR A 263 -12.06 3.46 3.58
N CYS A 264 -13.11 2.63 3.72
CA CYS A 264 -13.33 1.82 4.92
C CYS A 264 -12.84 0.38 4.64
N ALA A 265 -12.09 -0.18 5.59
CA ALA A 265 -11.64 -1.56 5.58
C ALA A 265 -12.33 -2.34 6.69
N PHE A 266 -12.76 -3.56 6.40
CA PHE A 266 -13.47 -4.42 7.33
C PHE A 266 -12.76 -5.75 7.45
N LEU A 267 -12.42 -6.14 8.67
CA LEU A 267 -11.87 -7.45 8.97
C LEU A 267 -13.00 -8.46 9.06
N CYS A 268 -12.85 -9.58 8.36
CA CYS A 268 -13.79 -10.68 8.35
C CYS A 268 -13.16 -11.94 8.93
N GLU A 269 -14.00 -12.85 9.42
CA GLU A 269 -13.57 -14.09 10.06
C GLU A 269 -12.94 -15.06 9.05
N SER A 270 -13.50 -15.12 7.83
CA SER A 270 -13.10 -16.05 6.77
C SER A 270 -13.31 -15.42 5.39
N GLU A 271 -12.92 -16.13 4.34
CA GLU A 271 -13.18 -15.75 2.96
C GLU A 271 -14.69 -15.70 2.67
N GLU A 272 -15.44 -16.71 3.14
CA GLU A 272 -16.89 -16.80 2.96
C GLU A 272 -17.58 -15.62 3.65
N SER A 273 -17.16 -15.29 4.87
CA SER A 273 -17.65 -14.11 5.59
C SER A 273 -17.35 -12.82 4.83
N ALA A 274 -16.14 -12.68 4.26
CA ALA A 274 -15.78 -11.51 3.47
C ALA A 274 -16.65 -11.36 2.20
N VAL A 275 -16.95 -12.45 1.53
CA VAL A 275 -17.86 -12.45 0.36
C VAL A 275 -19.26 -12.01 0.77
N ALA A 276 -19.80 -12.56 1.88
CA ALA A 276 -21.14 -12.20 2.39
C ALA A 276 -21.20 -10.70 2.76
N VAL A 277 -20.23 -10.21 3.55
CA VAL A 277 -20.14 -8.79 3.94
C VAL A 277 -20.02 -7.88 2.72
N ALA A 278 -19.23 -8.28 1.71
CA ALA A 278 -19.07 -7.50 0.48
C ALA A 278 -20.38 -7.39 -0.30
N ALA A 279 -21.16 -8.47 -0.38
CA ALA A 279 -22.47 -8.48 -1.05
C ALA A 279 -23.48 -7.57 -0.35
N GLU A 280 -23.57 -7.65 0.98
CA GLU A 280 -24.44 -6.81 1.79
C GLU A 280 -24.08 -5.31 1.67
N LEU A 281 -22.81 -4.97 1.76
CA LEU A 281 -22.33 -3.58 1.59
C LEU A 281 -22.63 -3.04 0.19
N ALA A 282 -22.47 -3.86 -0.85
CA ALA A 282 -22.80 -3.48 -2.21
C ALA A 282 -24.31 -3.23 -2.35
N GLY A 283 -25.16 -4.09 -1.78
CA GLY A 283 -26.61 -3.97 -1.76
C GLY A 283 -27.11 -2.76 -0.96
N ALA A 284 -26.43 -2.38 0.12
CA ALA A 284 -26.77 -1.23 0.94
C ALA A 284 -26.51 0.13 0.28
N GLY A 285 -25.74 0.18 -0.82
CA GLY A 285 -25.47 1.41 -1.58
C GLY A 285 -24.69 2.49 -0.79
N VAL A 286 -24.03 2.11 0.29
CA VAL A 286 -23.29 3.03 1.19
C VAL A 286 -21.87 3.33 0.70
N SER A 287 -21.44 2.72 -0.38
CA SER A 287 -20.11 2.89 -0.98
C SER A 287 -20.23 2.98 -2.50
N ARG A 288 -19.18 3.49 -3.17
CA ARG A 288 -19.09 3.52 -4.64
C ARG A 288 -18.88 2.11 -5.21
N SER A 289 -18.01 1.37 -4.58
CA SER A 289 -17.72 -0.03 -4.92
C SER A 289 -17.15 -0.77 -3.71
N VAL A 290 -17.19 -2.08 -3.78
CA VAL A 290 -16.69 -2.98 -2.74
C VAL A 290 -15.73 -3.98 -3.38
N ARG A 291 -14.64 -4.30 -2.72
CA ARG A 291 -13.65 -5.31 -3.11
C ARG A 291 -13.33 -6.20 -1.93
N THR A 292 -13.03 -7.45 -2.18
CA THR A 292 -12.39 -8.33 -1.19
C THR A 292 -10.89 -8.30 -1.38
N ALA A 293 -10.15 -8.48 -0.30
CA ALA A 293 -8.70 -8.60 -0.31
C ALA A 293 -8.23 -9.52 0.80
N THR A 294 -7.04 -10.05 0.66
CA THR A 294 -6.37 -10.85 1.69
C THR A 294 -5.04 -10.21 2.07
N GLY A 295 -4.57 -10.47 3.28
CA GLY A 295 -3.26 -10.02 3.76
C GLY A 295 -2.78 -10.89 4.93
N PRO A 296 -1.48 -10.87 5.23
CA PRO A 296 -0.43 -10.10 4.54
C PRO A 296 0.00 -10.73 3.20
N VAL A 297 0.48 -9.90 2.28
CA VAL A 297 1.10 -10.32 1.02
C VAL A 297 2.49 -9.70 0.86
N PRO A 298 3.39 -10.26 0.03
CA PRO A 298 4.70 -9.68 -0.25
C PRO A 298 4.59 -8.27 -0.84
N GLY A 299 5.63 -7.45 -0.66
CA GLY A 299 5.77 -6.14 -1.28
C GLY A 299 5.95 -6.19 -2.80
N ALA A 300 6.30 -5.05 -3.38
CA ALA A 300 6.55 -4.94 -4.81
C ALA A 300 7.54 -5.98 -5.30
N ARG A 301 7.15 -6.73 -6.33
CA ARG A 301 7.94 -7.84 -6.88
C ARG A 301 7.71 -8.02 -8.37
N VAL A 302 8.74 -8.47 -9.07
CA VAL A 302 8.61 -8.90 -10.46
C VAL A 302 7.67 -10.09 -10.54
N VAL A 303 6.73 -10.06 -11.48
CA VAL A 303 5.77 -11.12 -11.77
C VAL A 303 5.87 -11.47 -13.25
N GLY A 304 6.10 -12.77 -13.57
CA GLY A 304 6.17 -13.19 -14.95
C GLY A 304 7.49 -12.84 -15.63
N GLY A 305 8.45 -13.68 -15.40
CA GLY A 305 9.64 -13.96 -16.16
C GLY A 305 10.08 -15.34 -15.72
N GLU A 306 9.77 -16.37 -16.50
CA GLU A 306 10.57 -17.58 -16.41
C GLU A 306 11.99 -17.17 -16.82
N GLY A 307 12.76 -16.70 -15.82
CA GLY A 307 14.20 -16.59 -15.98
C GLY A 307 14.74 -17.97 -16.35
N PRO A 308 15.77 -18.08 -17.22
CA PRO A 308 16.35 -19.37 -17.57
C PRO A 308 16.73 -20.07 -16.26
N HIS A 309 16.12 -21.23 -16.02
CA HIS A 309 16.51 -22.14 -14.96
C HIS A 309 18.04 -22.25 -14.97
N PRO A 310 18.75 -22.00 -13.85
CA PRO A 310 20.19 -22.27 -13.80
C PRO A 310 20.38 -23.74 -14.16
N GLN A 311 21.01 -23.97 -15.31
CA GLN A 311 21.36 -25.34 -15.72
C GLN A 311 22.28 -25.90 -14.64
N PRO A 312 22.09 -27.15 -14.16
CA PRO A 312 23.00 -27.77 -13.21
C PRO A 312 24.40 -27.81 -13.85
N ARG A 313 25.37 -27.26 -13.12
CA ARG A 313 26.78 -27.33 -13.54
C ARG A 313 27.11 -28.79 -13.79
N ARG A 314 27.45 -29.13 -15.01
CA ARG A 314 28.00 -30.43 -15.35
C ARG A 314 29.32 -30.53 -14.57
N GLU A 315 29.35 -31.35 -13.55
CA GLU A 315 30.58 -31.77 -12.92
C GLU A 315 31.47 -32.42 -13.99
N GLY A 316 32.60 -31.77 -14.23
CA GLY A 316 33.60 -32.30 -15.16
C GLY A 316 34.10 -33.65 -14.67
N GLY A 317 33.78 -34.71 -15.39
CA GLY A 317 34.34 -36.03 -15.18
C GLY A 317 35.86 -35.96 -15.27
N LYS A 318 36.53 -36.29 -14.14
CA LYS A 318 37.93 -36.64 -14.19
C LYS A 318 38.02 -37.98 -14.92
N ILE A 319 38.67 -37.95 -16.08
CA ILE A 319 39.21 -39.16 -16.69
C ILE A 319 40.54 -39.40 -16.07
N GLY A 320 40.71 -40.58 -15.41
CA GLY A 320 41.96 -41.12 -14.92
C GLY A 320 42.83 -41.69 -16.07
#